data_03a7668419ab5e98d39211b64dba3df1
#
_entry.id   03a7668419ab5e98d39211b64dba3df1
#
_cell.length_a   1.000
_cell.length_b   1.000
_cell.length_c   1.000
_cell.angle_alpha   90.00
_cell.angle_beta   90.00
_cell.angle_gamma   90.00
#
_symmetry.space_group_name_H-M   'P 1'
#
loop_
_entity.id
_entity.type
_entity.pdbx_description
1 polymer ?
#
loop_
_entity_poly.entity_id
_entity_poly.type
_entity_poly.pdbx_seq_one_letter_code
_entity_poly.pdbx_strand_id
1 'polypeptide(L)'
;SDKGYQGVVIQLYKGFGEVKVQGCQITAQAGALLSQIAAAAREESLTGFEFAGGIPGTLGGAVVMNAGAYGGEMKDVIKEVTVLTREGEIRTLQAEELAMGYRTSAIKEAGYIVLSAVLSLEKGDKEQIKARMQELAGMRSSKQPLQYPSAGSTFKRPEGYFAGKLIMDSGLRGYQVGGAQVSEKH
;
A
#
# COMPACT_ATOMS: atom_id res chain seq x y z
N SER A 1 -10.11 -6.16 15.52
CA SER A 1 -11.48 -5.88 15.97
C SER A 1 -11.60 -6.18 17.45
N ASP A 2 -12.17 -5.25 18.23
CA ASP A 2 -12.33 -5.31 19.70
C ASP A 2 -13.24 -6.47 20.14
N LYS A 3 -14.13 -6.92 19.25
CA LYS A 3 -15.01 -8.08 19.49
C LYS A 3 -14.42 -9.39 18.95
N GLY A 4 -13.20 -9.36 18.42
CA GLY A 4 -12.58 -10.48 17.73
C GLY A 4 -13.24 -10.79 16.39
N TYR A 5 -12.93 -11.96 15.83
CA TYR A 5 -13.50 -12.47 14.60
C TYR A 5 -13.88 -13.94 14.81
N GLN A 6 -15.15 -14.26 14.57
CA GLN A 6 -15.63 -15.64 14.64
C GLN A 6 -15.53 -16.28 13.26
N GLY A 7 -14.42 -16.98 13.01
CA GLY A 7 -14.14 -17.61 11.73
C GLY A 7 -12.67 -18.00 11.58
N VAL A 8 -12.29 -18.44 10.39
CA VAL A 8 -10.91 -18.77 10.05
C VAL A 8 -10.22 -17.54 9.47
N VAL A 9 -9.06 -17.18 10.02
CA VAL A 9 -8.19 -16.12 9.50
C VAL A 9 -6.98 -16.77 8.85
N ILE A 10 -6.80 -16.54 7.56
CA ILE A 10 -5.63 -17.01 6.80
C ILE A 10 -4.71 -15.83 6.55
N GLN A 11 -3.52 -15.86 7.16
CA GLN A 11 -2.50 -14.83 6.95
C GLN A 11 -1.55 -15.25 5.83
N LEU A 12 -1.56 -14.50 4.72
CA LEU A 12 -0.58 -14.63 3.65
C LEU A 12 0.70 -13.90 4.06
N TYR A 13 1.61 -14.66 4.69
CA TYR A 13 2.88 -14.14 5.21
C TYR A 13 3.95 -15.23 5.05
N LYS A 14 5.13 -15.17 5.63
CA LYS A 14 6.23 -16.16 5.58
C LYS A 14 6.12 -17.11 4.35
N GLY A 15 6.50 -17.97 3.92
CA GLY A 15 6.36 -18.80 2.73
C GLY A 15 5.52 -18.27 1.52
N PHE A 16 4.90 -17.08 1.62
CA PHE A 16 4.14 -16.42 0.55
C PHE A 16 4.60 -14.97 0.30
N GLY A 17 5.90 -14.72 0.45
CA GLY A 17 6.51 -13.38 0.34
C GLY A 17 7.71 -13.33 -0.60
N GLU A 18 7.80 -14.22 -1.58
CA GLU A 18 8.89 -14.25 -2.55
C GLU A 18 8.88 -12.99 -3.42
N VAL A 19 10.09 -12.45 -3.71
CA VAL A 19 10.30 -11.30 -4.61
C VAL A 19 11.39 -11.68 -5.59
N LYS A 20 11.09 -11.60 -6.88
CA LYS A 20 12.01 -11.88 -7.99
C LYS A 20 12.14 -10.68 -8.89
N VAL A 21 13.36 -10.28 -9.23
CA VAL A 21 13.64 -9.21 -10.18
C VAL A 21 14.19 -9.79 -11.47
N GLN A 22 13.62 -9.38 -12.59
CA GLN A 22 14.06 -9.76 -13.93
C GLN A 22 13.99 -8.55 -14.86
N GLY A 23 15.16 -8.01 -15.22
CA GLY A 23 15.23 -6.79 -16.03
C GLY A 23 14.64 -5.58 -15.32
N CYS A 24 13.57 -5.03 -15.88
CA CYS A 24 12.79 -3.93 -15.27
C CYS A 24 11.49 -4.41 -14.60
N GLN A 25 11.29 -5.71 -14.46
CA GLN A 25 10.11 -6.28 -13.85
C GLN A 25 10.40 -6.87 -12.47
N ILE A 26 9.47 -6.71 -11.55
CA ILE A 26 9.50 -7.35 -10.24
C ILE A 26 8.24 -8.19 -10.11
N THR A 27 8.41 -9.50 -9.99
CA THR A 27 7.34 -10.42 -9.62
C THR A 27 7.39 -10.63 -8.12
N ALA A 28 6.28 -10.34 -7.42
CA ALA A 28 6.22 -10.55 -5.99
C ALA A 28 4.92 -11.23 -5.57
N GLN A 29 5.00 -12.08 -4.55
CA GLN A 29 3.85 -12.75 -3.96
C GLN A 29 3.09 -11.81 -3.01
N ALA A 30 1.80 -12.08 -2.81
CA ALA A 30 0.89 -11.19 -2.08
C ALA A 30 1.31 -10.88 -0.64
N GLY A 31 2.03 -11.79 0.02
CA GLY A 31 2.57 -11.63 1.39
C GLY A 31 3.89 -10.84 1.46
N ALA A 32 4.51 -10.50 0.33
CA ALA A 32 5.73 -9.69 0.32
C ALA A 32 5.46 -8.29 0.89
N LEU A 33 6.32 -7.82 1.79
CA LEU A 33 6.23 -6.46 2.32
C LEU A 33 6.60 -5.44 1.24
N LEU A 34 5.88 -4.33 1.17
CA LEU A 34 6.18 -3.26 0.22
C LEU A 34 7.61 -2.70 0.41
N SER A 35 8.08 -2.65 1.66
CA SER A 35 9.47 -2.26 1.97
C SER A 35 10.51 -3.24 1.41
N GLN A 36 10.22 -4.54 1.38
CA GLN A 36 11.10 -5.54 0.76
C GLN A 36 11.16 -5.38 -0.76
N ILE A 37 10.01 -5.15 -1.40
CA ILE A 37 9.92 -4.92 -2.84
C ILE A 37 10.68 -3.63 -3.20
N ALA A 38 10.49 -2.54 -2.44
CA ALA A 38 11.19 -1.27 -2.66
C ALA A 38 12.71 -1.40 -2.46
N ALA A 39 13.14 -2.21 -1.48
CA ALA A 39 14.56 -2.51 -1.30
C ALA A 39 15.13 -3.29 -2.50
N ALA A 40 14.42 -4.31 -2.99
CA ALA A 40 14.83 -5.08 -4.17
C ALA A 40 14.91 -4.20 -5.42
N ALA A 41 13.93 -3.31 -5.63
CA ALA A 41 13.94 -2.34 -6.73
C ALA A 41 15.19 -1.44 -6.66
N ARG A 42 15.48 -0.86 -5.49
CA ARG A 42 16.67 -0.02 -5.29
C ARG A 42 17.96 -0.77 -5.56
N GLU A 43 18.12 -2.02 -5.08
CA GLU A 43 19.34 -2.80 -5.30
C GLU A 43 19.61 -3.03 -6.78
N GLU A 44 18.56 -3.18 -7.59
CA GLU A 44 18.64 -3.39 -9.04
C GLU A 44 18.55 -2.07 -9.85
N SER A 45 18.66 -0.91 -9.17
CA SER A 45 18.57 0.42 -9.80
C SER A 45 17.27 0.62 -10.59
N LEU A 46 16.13 0.19 -10.01
CA LEU A 46 14.80 0.37 -10.59
C LEU A 46 14.06 1.49 -9.86
N THR A 47 13.66 2.51 -10.60
CA THR A 47 12.88 3.67 -10.13
C THR A 47 11.39 3.48 -10.39
N GLY A 48 10.53 4.20 -9.67
CA GLY A 48 9.07 4.20 -9.82
C GLY A 48 8.34 3.56 -8.64
N PHE A 49 9.03 2.90 -7.71
CA PHE A 49 8.42 2.25 -6.54
C PHE A 49 8.80 2.88 -5.20
N GLU A 50 9.48 4.02 -5.20
CA GLU A 50 9.96 4.70 -3.98
C GLU A 50 8.83 5.12 -3.05
N PHE A 51 7.67 5.50 -3.62
CA PHE A 51 6.48 5.91 -2.88
C PHE A 51 5.96 4.82 -1.92
N ALA A 52 6.16 3.55 -2.29
CA ALA A 52 5.62 2.41 -1.57
C ALA A 52 6.50 1.96 -0.40
N GLY A 53 7.79 2.31 -0.39
CA GLY A 53 8.77 1.81 0.59
C GLY A 53 8.43 2.13 2.05
N GLY A 54 7.71 3.23 2.29
CA GLY A 54 7.24 3.63 3.62
C GLY A 54 5.81 3.22 3.97
N ILE A 55 5.05 2.62 3.06
CA ILE A 55 3.68 2.18 3.31
C ILE A 55 3.72 0.85 4.10
N PRO A 56 3.16 0.77 5.32
CA PRO A 56 3.10 -0.48 6.07
C PRO A 56 2.05 -1.40 5.44
N GLY A 57 2.48 -2.58 5.02
CA GLY A 57 1.57 -3.56 4.44
C GLY A 57 2.27 -4.48 3.44
N THR A 58 1.49 -5.41 2.91
CA THR A 58 1.93 -6.38 1.91
C THR A 58 1.39 -6.04 0.53
N LEU A 59 2.00 -6.62 -0.49
CA LEU A 59 1.63 -6.42 -1.88
C LEU A 59 0.14 -6.70 -2.14
N GLY A 60 -0.39 -7.81 -1.62
CA GLY A 60 -1.80 -8.17 -1.85
C GLY A 60 -2.76 -7.08 -1.38
N GLY A 61 -2.58 -6.58 -0.16
CA GLY A 61 -3.40 -5.47 0.36
C GLY A 61 -3.20 -4.17 -0.41
N ALA A 62 -1.97 -3.89 -0.84
CA ALA A 62 -1.65 -2.71 -1.63
C ALA A 62 -2.33 -2.74 -3.01
N VAL A 63 -2.34 -3.88 -3.68
CA VAL A 63 -3.02 -4.08 -4.97
C VAL A 63 -4.54 -3.90 -4.81
N VAL A 64 -5.14 -4.59 -3.84
CA VAL A 64 -6.61 -4.51 -3.61
C VAL A 64 -7.07 -3.07 -3.36
N MET A 65 -6.27 -2.29 -2.66
CA MET A 65 -6.62 -0.92 -2.25
C MET A 65 -6.04 0.17 -3.17
N ASN A 66 -5.37 -0.20 -4.26
CA ASN A 66 -4.57 0.75 -5.04
C ASN A 66 -3.78 1.69 -4.11
N ALA A 67 -2.95 1.10 -3.25
CA ALA A 67 -2.22 1.86 -2.24
C ALA A 67 -1.34 2.93 -2.90
N GLY A 68 -1.32 4.11 -2.33
CA GLY A 68 -0.52 5.21 -2.84
C GLY A 68 -0.13 6.20 -1.76
N ALA A 69 0.96 6.88 -1.99
CA ALA A 69 1.50 7.94 -1.16
C ALA A 69 2.39 8.87 -2.00
N TYR A 70 2.45 10.14 -1.64
CA TYR A 70 3.38 11.12 -2.23
C TYR A 70 3.32 11.21 -3.76
N GLY A 71 2.12 11.06 -4.33
CA GLY A 71 1.88 11.19 -5.77
C GLY A 71 2.03 9.92 -6.59
N GLY A 72 2.52 8.81 -6.01
CA GLY A 72 2.56 7.50 -6.66
C GLY A 72 1.47 6.56 -6.15
N GLU A 73 0.97 5.68 -7.00
CA GLU A 73 -0.04 4.66 -6.69
C GLU A 73 0.34 3.32 -7.32
N MET A 74 -0.23 2.22 -6.78
CA MET A 74 0.04 0.89 -7.33
C MET A 74 -0.32 0.77 -8.82
N LYS A 75 -1.39 1.42 -9.26
CA LYS A 75 -1.81 1.44 -10.69
C LYS A 75 -0.73 1.96 -11.65
N ASP A 76 0.18 2.81 -11.16
CA ASP A 76 1.21 3.44 -11.99
C ASP A 76 2.33 2.45 -12.37
N VAL A 77 2.42 1.33 -11.65
CA VAL A 77 3.52 0.37 -11.79
C VAL A 77 3.06 -1.08 -12.01
N ILE A 78 1.79 -1.40 -11.76
CA ILE A 78 1.28 -2.76 -11.97
C ILE A 78 1.16 -3.04 -13.46
N LYS A 79 1.70 -4.19 -13.87
CA LYS A 79 1.51 -4.77 -15.20
C LYS A 79 0.39 -5.79 -15.20
N GLU A 80 0.43 -6.75 -14.29
CA GLU A 80 -0.56 -7.82 -14.17
C GLU A 80 -0.65 -8.34 -12.73
N VAL A 81 -1.78 -8.95 -12.39
CA VAL A 81 -2.04 -9.53 -11.08
C VAL A 81 -2.62 -10.92 -11.22
N THR A 82 -2.03 -11.90 -10.54
CA THR A 82 -2.61 -13.24 -10.41
C THR A 82 -3.50 -13.30 -9.18
N VAL A 83 -4.72 -13.74 -9.38
CA VAL A 83 -5.77 -13.82 -8.34
C VAL A 83 -6.36 -15.21 -8.24
N LEU A 84 -6.90 -15.53 -7.06
CA LEU A 84 -7.82 -16.64 -6.84
C LEU A 84 -9.24 -16.08 -6.82
N THR A 85 -10.10 -16.59 -7.68
CA THR A 85 -11.51 -16.17 -7.75
C THR A 85 -12.34 -16.84 -6.65
N ARG A 86 -13.61 -16.44 -6.50
CA ARG A 86 -14.52 -17.05 -5.52
C ARG A 86 -14.89 -18.49 -5.90
N GLU A 87 -14.81 -18.84 -7.16
CA GLU A 87 -15.06 -20.18 -7.72
C GLU A 87 -13.86 -21.12 -7.54
N GLY A 88 -12.71 -20.59 -7.03
CA GLY A 88 -11.49 -21.36 -6.83
C GLY A 88 -10.57 -21.41 -8.05
N GLU A 89 -10.82 -20.58 -9.06
CA GLU A 89 -10.00 -20.50 -10.27
C GLU A 89 -8.84 -19.52 -10.08
N ILE A 90 -7.67 -19.87 -10.61
CA ILE A 90 -6.53 -18.95 -10.70
C ILE A 90 -6.62 -18.22 -12.05
N ARG A 91 -6.62 -16.89 -11.99
CA ARG A 91 -6.68 -16.00 -13.17
C ARG A 91 -5.59 -14.94 -13.10
N THR A 92 -5.08 -14.54 -14.25
CA THR A 92 -4.22 -13.37 -14.40
C THR A 92 -5.02 -12.24 -15.04
N LEU A 93 -5.05 -11.10 -14.35
CA LEU A 93 -5.71 -9.87 -14.79
C LEU A 93 -4.65 -8.88 -15.23
N GLN A 94 -4.84 -8.27 -16.40
CA GLN A 94 -3.97 -7.19 -16.88
C GLN A 94 -4.31 -5.86 -16.19
N ALA A 95 -3.40 -4.90 -16.20
CA ALA A 95 -3.56 -3.61 -15.52
C ALA A 95 -4.89 -2.91 -15.83
N GLU A 96 -5.35 -2.98 -17.10
CA GLU A 96 -6.57 -2.36 -17.60
C GLU A 96 -7.84 -3.00 -16.99
N GLU A 97 -7.79 -4.30 -16.66
CA GLU A 97 -8.90 -5.04 -16.07
C GLU A 97 -9.08 -4.73 -14.57
N LEU A 98 -8.05 -4.15 -13.93
CA LEU A 98 -8.07 -3.92 -12.50
C LEU A 98 -8.95 -2.73 -12.07
N ALA A 99 -9.35 -1.86 -12.98
CA ALA A 99 -10.18 -0.68 -12.72
C ALA A 99 -9.79 0.07 -11.43
N MET A 100 -8.48 0.32 -11.28
CA MET A 100 -7.91 0.88 -10.05
C MET A 100 -8.27 2.34 -9.87
N GLY A 101 -8.90 2.65 -8.74
CA GLY A 101 -9.26 3.99 -8.32
C GLY A 101 -8.79 4.30 -6.90
N TYR A 102 -9.21 5.45 -6.38
CA TYR A 102 -8.82 5.86 -5.02
C TYR A 102 -9.36 4.88 -3.97
N ARG A 103 -8.46 4.09 -3.37
CA ARG A 103 -8.76 3.05 -2.35
C ARG A 103 -9.73 1.98 -2.84
N THR A 104 -9.69 1.64 -4.13
CA THR A 104 -10.50 0.58 -4.72
C THR A 104 -9.82 -0.07 -5.93
N SER A 105 -10.29 -1.27 -6.28
CA SER A 105 -9.97 -2.00 -7.50
C SER A 105 -11.08 -2.99 -7.81
N ALA A 106 -11.16 -3.48 -9.05
CA ALA A 106 -12.08 -4.55 -9.45
C ALA A 106 -11.89 -5.84 -8.61
N ILE A 107 -10.68 -6.11 -8.17
CA ILE A 107 -10.34 -7.24 -7.27
C ILE A 107 -11.14 -7.14 -5.97
N LYS A 108 -11.22 -5.93 -5.38
CA LYS A 108 -11.98 -5.69 -4.15
C LYS A 108 -13.47 -5.93 -4.35
N GLU A 109 -14.02 -5.44 -5.44
CA GLU A 109 -15.46 -5.57 -5.76
C GLU A 109 -15.85 -7.02 -6.07
N ALA A 110 -15.02 -7.74 -6.83
CA ALA A 110 -15.21 -9.14 -7.12
C ALA A 110 -14.95 -10.06 -5.89
N GLY A 111 -14.27 -9.54 -4.86
CA GLY A 111 -13.89 -10.33 -3.68
C GLY A 111 -12.85 -11.40 -3.99
N TYR A 112 -11.98 -11.14 -4.97
CA TYR A 112 -10.87 -12.02 -5.32
C TYR A 112 -9.73 -11.90 -4.31
N ILE A 113 -8.89 -12.94 -4.25
CA ILE A 113 -7.70 -12.97 -3.39
C ILE A 113 -6.47 -12.81 -4.29
N VAL A 114 -5.67 -11.79 -4.03
CA VAL A 114 -4.39 -11.60 -4.75
C VAL A 114 -3.40 -12.68 -4.32
N LEU A 115 -2.80 -13.35 -5.29
CA LEU A 115 -1.73 -14.32 -5.09
C LEU A 115 -0.34 -13.73 -5.36
N SER A 116 -0.19 -13.00 -6.48
CA SER A 116 1.03 -12.32 -6.87
C SER A 116 0.74 -11.16 -7.81
N ALA A 117 1.72 -10.29 -8.02
CA ALA A 117 1.67 -9.25 -9.05
C ALA A 117 3.03 -9.10 -9.73
N VAL A 118 2.98 -8.66 -10.98
CA VAL A 118 4.14 -8.21 -11.74
C VAL A 118 4.11 -6.68 -11.80
N LEU A 119 5.18 -6.07 -11.34
CA LEU A 119 5.41 -4.63 -11.42
C LEU A 119 6.36 -4.34 -12.58
N SER A 120 6.09 -3.30 -13.35
CA SER A 120 6.96 -2.79 -14.41
C SER A 120 7.55 -1.47 -13.96
N LEU A 121 8.86 -1.42 -13.81
CA LEU A 121 9.61 -0.26 -13.35
C LEU A 121 10.60 0.19 -14.43
N GLU A 122 11.33 1.28 -14.19
CA GLU A 122 12.29 1.82 -15.10
C GLU A 122 13.71 1.78 -14.52
N LYS A 123 14.73 1.74 -15.37
CA LYS A 123 16.11 1.90 -14.91
C LYS A 123 16.35 3.32 -14.46
N GLY A 124 17.00 3.47 -13.30
CA GLY A 124 17.31 4.74 -12.70
C GLY A 124 18.69 4.76 -12.05
N ASP A 125 19.04 5.88 -11.46
CA ASP A 125 20.26 6.03 -10.67
C ASP A 125 20.03 5.56 -9.23
N LYS A 126 20.85 4.62 -8.76
CA LYS A 126 20.69 3.99 -7.44
C LYS A 126 20.79 4.99 -6.29
N GLU A 127 21.66 5.99 -6.39
CA GLU A 127 21.81 6.98 -5.33
C GLU A 127 20.63 7.98 -5.31
N GLN A 128 20.07 8.33 -6.48
CA GLN A 128 18.86 9.15 -6.58
C GLN A 128 17.64 8.41 -6.02
N ILE A 129 17.47 7.11 -6.35
CA ILE A 129 16.41 6.25 -5.79
C ILE A 129 16.51 6.22 -4.27
N LYS A 130 17.71 5.97 -3.73
CA LYS A 130 17.96 5.94 -2.29
C LYS A 130 17.66 7.29 -1.62
N ALA A 131 18.13 8.38 -2.22
CA ALA A 131 17.87 9.73 -1.72
C ALA A 131 16.36 10.03 -1.69
N ARG A 132 15.63 9.65 -2.74
CA ARG A 132 14.18 9.80 -2.79
C ARG A 132 13.46 8.98 -1.74
N MET A 133 13.84 7.72 -1.54
CA MET A 133 13.28 6.89 -0.47
C MET A 133 13.53 7.49 0.92
N GLN A 134 14.72 8.05 1.16
CA GLN A 134 15.05 8.71 2.43
C GLN A 134 14.24 9.99 2.63
N GLU A 135 14.08 10.80 1.60
CA GLU A 135 13.23 11.99 1.63
C GLU A 135 11.80 11.63 2.02
N LEU A 136 11.21 10.63 1.34
CA LEU A 136 9.83 10.19 1.61
C LEU A 136 9.67 9.62 3.03
N ALA A 137 10.66 8.88 3.52
CA ALA A 137 10.68 8.40 4.89
C ALA A 137 10.74 9.56 5.91
N GLY A 138 11.55 10.59 5.64
CA GLY A 138 11.62 11.81 6.45
C GLY A 138 10.30 12.56 6.46
N MET A 139 9.67 12.75 5.29
CA MET A 139 8.34 13.38 5.18
C MET A 139 7.28 12.61 5.97
N ARG A 140 7.35 11.28 5.98
CA ARG A 140 6.42 10.44 6.72
C ARG A 140 6.63 10.59 8.23
N SER A 141 7.86 10.49 8.71
CA SER A 141 8.18 10.61 10.15
C SER A 141 7.87 12.01 10.69
N SER A 142 8.04 13.05 9.88
CA SER A 142 7.70 14.43 10.27
C SER A 142 6.19 14.66 10.41
N LYS A 143 5.35 13.98 9.59
CA LYS A 143 3.90 14.19 9.54
C LYS A 143 3.09 13.21 10.38
N GLN A 144 3.63 12.04 10.73
CA GLN A 144 2.90 11.01 11.47
C GLN A 144 3.37 10.90 12.93
N PRO A 145 2.45 10.62 13.88
CA PRO A 145 2.78 10.44 15.29
C PRO A 145 3.34 9.03 15.55
N LEU A 146 4.50 8.71 14.97
CA LEU A 146 5.10 7.36 15.02
C LEU A 146 5.46 6.89 16.43
N GLN A 147 5.54 7.80 17.40
CA GLN A 147 5.79 7.51 18.82
C GLN A 147 4.57 6.93 19.55
N TYR A 148 3.40 6.97 18.94
CA TYR A 148 2.17 6.43 19.51
C TYR A 148 1.59 5.33 18.64
N PRO A 149 0.86 4.34 19.20
CA PRO A 149 0.02 3.45 18.42
C PRO A 149 -1.00 4.27 17.61
N SER A 150 -1.12 3.97 16.32
CA SER A 150 -2.01 4.71 15.43
C SER A 150 -2.88 3.77 14.61
N ALA A 151 -4.18 4.05 14.58
CA ALA A 151 -5.12 3.37 13.68
C ALA A 151 -5.09 3.92 12.23
N GLY A 152 -4.22 4.90 11.95
CA GLY A 152 -4.14 5.58 10.66
C GLY A 152 -5.30 6.53 10.40
N SER A 153 -5.53 6.84 9.12
CA SER A 153 -6.64 7.71 8.72
C SER A 153 -7.96 6.96 8.79
N THR A 154 -8.87 7.40 9.66
CA THR A 154 -10.17 6.77 9.88
C THR A 154 -11.14 7.01 8.73
N PHE A 155 -11.06 8.18 8.09
CA PHE A 155 -11.99 8.58 7.04
C PHE A 155 -11.34 8.54 5.67
N LYS A 156 -12.08 8.08 4.66
CA LYS A 156 -11.74 8.32 3.26
C LYS A 156 -11.72 9.82 2.98
N ARG A 157 -10.80 10.23 2.10
CA ARG A 157 -10.79 11.62 1.61
C ARG A 157 -12.06 11.87 0.78
N PRO A 158 -12.92 12.83 1.16
CA PRO A 158 -14.07 13.22 0.35
C PRO A 158 -13.62 13.91 -0.94
N GLU A 159 -14.43 13.82 -1.97
CA GLU A 159 -14.16 14.52 -3.22
C GLU A 159 -14.12 16.04 -2.98
N GLY A 160 -13.09 16.71 -3.52
CA GLY A 160 -12.89 18.16 -3.36
C GLY A 160 -12.40 18.61 -1.97
N TYR A 161 -12.29 17.71 -0.98
CA TYR A 161 -11.92 18.07 0.40
C TYR A 161 -10.79 17.21 0.96
N PHE A 162 -10.22 17.65 2.08
CA PHE A 162 -9.26 16.88 2.87
C PHE A 162 -9.88 16.52 4.22
N ALA A 163 -9.99 15.22 4.52
CA ALA A 163 -10.60 14.74 5.76
C ALA A 163 -9.94 15.35 7.01
N GLY A 164 -8.61 15.43 7.06
CA GLY A 164 -7.88 16.05 8.16
C GLY A 164 -8.23 17.51 8.36
N LYS A 165 -8.42 18.29 7.26
CA LYS A 165 -8.87 19.69 7.36
C LYS A 165 -10.28 19.80 7.90
N LEU A 166 -11.21 18.97 7.45
CA LEU A 166 -12.59 18.96 7.96
C LEU A 166 -12.64 18.63 9.45
N ILE A 167 -11.86 17.67 9.93
CA ILE A 167 -11.72 17.32 11.34
C ILE A 167 -11.18 18.50 12.14
N MET A 168 -10.16 19.18 11.63
CA MET A 168 -9.57 20.36 12.25
C MET A 168 -10.56 21.53 12.31
N ASP A 169 -11.25 21.82 11.21
CA ASP A 169 -12.24 22.89 11.12
C ASP A 169 -13.46 22.63 12.02
N SER A 170 -13.74 21.36 12.34
CA SER A 170 -14.76 20.95 13.31
C SER A 170 -14.30 21.05 14.79
N GLY A 171 -13.09 21.55 15.05
CA GLY A 171 -12.54 21.69 16.41
C GLY A 171 -12.19 20.38 17.10
N LEU A 172 -12.04 19.28 16.34
CA LEU A 172 -11.80 17.95 16.89
C LEU A 172 -10.32 17.59 17.03
N ARG A 173 -9.41 18.46 16.58
CA ARG A 173 -7.97 18.24 16.74
C ARG A 173 -7.59 18.16 18.21
N GLY A 174 -6.90 17.11 18.62
CA GLY A 174 -6.55 16.87 20.03
C GLY A 174 -7.71 16.36 20.90
N TYR A 175 -8.93 16.20 20.34
CA TYR A 175 -10.08 15.69 21.10
C TYR A 175 -9.81 14.27 21.58
N GLN A 176 -10.06 14.02 22.87
CA GLN A 176 -9.74 12.76 23.53
C GLN A 176 -10.97 12.11 24.15
N VAL A 177 -11.06 10.79 24.01
CA VAL A 177 -12.05 9.95 24.71
C VAL A 177 -11.30 8.75 25.31
N GLY A 178 -11.28 8.66 26.63
CA GLY A 178 -10.49 7.63 27.32
C GLY A 178 -9.00 7.71 26.95
N GLY A 179 -8.44 6.62 26.48
CA GLY A 179 -7.04 6.55 26.01
C GLY A 179 -6.84 6.86 24.53
N ALA A 180 -7.91 7.16 23.78
CA ALA A 180 -7.84 7.46 22.35
C ALA A 180 -7.94 8.97 22.10
N GLN A 181 -7.12 9.48 21.18
CA GLN A 181 -7.06 10.91 20.86
C GLN A 181 -7.01 11.13 19.34
N VAL A 182 -7.70 12.17 18.88
CA VAL A 182 -7.49 12.68 17.52
C VAL A 182 -6.11 13.36 17.47
N SER A 183 -5.24 12.86 16.58
CA SER A 183 -3.86 13.36 16.51
C SER A 183 -3.81 14.87 16.25
N GLU A 184 -2.91 15.55 16.93
CA GLU A 184 -2.62 16.96 16.66
C GLU A 184 -1.67 17.12 15.44
N LYS A 185 -1.02 16.03 15.04
CA LYS A 185 0.04 16.02 14.02
C LYS A 185 -0.47 15.54 12.65
N HIS A 186 -1.45 14.64 12.65
CA HIS A 186 -1.91 13.97 11.42
C HIS A 186 -3.42 13.84 11.38
#